data_cabeca32e12527318e9e507b2f963ec6
#
_entry.id   cabeca32e12527318e9e507b2f963ec6
#
_cell.length_a   1.000
_cell.length_b   1.000
_cell.length_c   1.000
_cell.angle_alpha   90.00
_cell.angle_beta   90.00
_cell.angle_gamma   90.00
#
_symmetry.space_group_name_H-M   'P 1'
#
loop_
_entity.id
_entity.type
_entity.pdbx_description
1 polymer ?
#
loop_
_entity_poly.entity_id
_entity_poly.type
_entity_poly.pdbx_seq_one_letter_code
_entity_poly.pdbx_strand_id
1 'polypeptide(L)'
;MVQGALKLILEPIFEADFQSGSFGYRPKRTAHEAVARVARAIVEEKTRIIDLDLASYFDNVQHSLPLEKVARRVHDDAVMHLLKMILKATGKKGVPQGGVISPLLSNLYLNEVDRMLEKAVDTTRRGKSTNVQYARYADDMVILIDAERRSDWLVKAINRRLREDFAKLRVEINEDKSRMVDLKKGESFTFRGFEYRRILSFRQKGRPYYAPKMKKRTALYEKLREVFRQHVSWPIEVVIAKINPILRG
;
A
#
# COMPACT_ATOMS: atom_id res chain seq x y z
N MET A 1 -16.18 17.56 11.91
CA MET A 1 -15.48 17.80 13.19
C MET A 1 -15.36 16.52 14.03
N VAL A 2 -16.43 15.79 14.37
CA VAL A 2 -16.39 14.59 15.23
C VAL A 2 -15.40 13.51 14.78
N GLN A 3 -15.40 13.13 13.50
CA GLN A 3 -14.45 12.13 12.96
C GLN A 3 -12.98 12.57 13.12
N GLY A 4 -12.69 13.87 12.98
CA GLY A 4 -11.35 14.41 13.17
C GLY A 4 -10.89 14.31 14.63
N ALA A 5 -11.76 14.65 15.59
CA ALA A 5 -11.48 14.53 17.01
C ALA A 5 -11.22 13.07 17.41
N LEU A 6 -12.08 12.15 16.98
CA LEU A 6 -11.89 10.71 17.21
C LEU A 6 -10.59 10.20 16.61
N LYS A 7 -10.23 10.61 15.39
CA LYS A 7 -8.97 10.25 14.77
C LYS A 7 -7.77 10.72 15.59
N LEU A 8 -7.77 11.98 16.05
CA LEU A 8 -6.68 12.55 16.85
C LEU A 8 -6.44 11.77 18.16
N ILE A 9 -7.49 11.23 18.76
CA ILE A 9 -7.39 10.43 19.99
C ILE A 9 -6.94 9.00 19.69
N LEU A 10 -7.53 8.37 18.66
CA LEU A 10 -7.32 6.95 18.39
C LEU A 10 -6.03 6.68 17.60
N GLU A 11 -5.64 7.57 16.70
CA GLU A 11 -4.47 7.36 15.84
C GLU A 11 -3.17 7.10 16.62
N PRO A 12 -2.81 7.86 17.66
CA PRO A 12 -1.60 7.58 18.44
C PRO A 12 -1.63 6.21 19.14
N ILE A 13 -2.82 5.76 19.58
CA ILE A 13 -3.00 4.48 20.28
C ILE A 13 -2.69 3.31 19.34
N PHE A 14 -3.18 3.38 18.10
CA PHE A 14 -3.11 2.28 17.14
C PHE A 14 -1.88 2.37 16.22
N GLU A 15 -1.31 3.56 16.04
CA GLU A 15 -0.08 3.74 15.25
C GLU A 15 1.07 2.88 15.80
N ALA A 16 1.13 2.70 17.12
CA ALA A 16 2.12 1.85 17.77
C ALA A 16 2.00 0.36 17.40
N ASP A 17 0.80 -0.10 17.01
CA ASP A 17 0.53 -1.50 16.67
C ASP A 17 0.73 -1.80 15.17
N PHE A 18 0.88 -0.78 14.33
CA PHE A 18 1.01 -0.96 12.88
C PHE A 18 2.42 -1.37 12.48
N GLN A 19 2.47 -2.31 11.54
CA GLN A 19 3.71 -2.94 11.13
C GLN A 19 4.55 -2.05 10.20
N SER A 20 5.84 -2.37 10.08
CA SER A 20 6.82 -1.59 9.33
C SER A 20 6.54 -1.53 7.82
N GLY A 21 5.89 -2.56 7.28
CA GLY A 21 5.53 -2.69 5.87
C GLY A 21 4.26 -1.95 5.45
N SER A 22 3.50 -1.39 6.40
CA SER A 22 2.29 -0.61 6.15
C SER A 22 2.60 0.89 6.08
N PHE A 23 2.20 1.56 5.00
CA PHE A 23 2.54 2.97 4.73
C PHE A 23 1.32 3.87 4.55
N GLY A 24 0.23 3.35 3.99
CA GLY A 24 -0.91 4.16 3.58
C GLY A 24 -1.60 4.87 4.73
N TYR A 25 -1.82 6.19 4.58
CA TYR A 25 -2.57 7.04 5.51
C TYR A 25 -2.03 7.08 6.94
N ARG A 26 -0.77 6.76 7.14
CA ARG A 26 -0.10 6.79 8.45
C ARG A 26 0.71 8.07 8.63
N PRO A 27 0.77 8.62 9.86
CA PRO A 27 1.62 9.77 10.15
C PRO A 27 3.08 9.48 9.79
N LYS A 28 3.76 10.47 9.22
CA LYS A 28 5.19 10.40 8.87
C LYS A 28 5.56 9.24 7.93
N ARG A 29 4.58 8.65 7.22
CA ARG A 29 4.79 7.62 6.21
C ARG A 29 4.36 8.13 4.84
N THR A 30 5.17 7.91 3.82
CA THR A 30 4.94 8.42 2.47
C THR A 30 4.82 7.30 1.44
N ALA A 31 4.17 7.60 0.31
CA ALA A 31 4.14 6.68 -0.81
C ALA A 31 5.55 6.44 -1.40
N HIS A 32 6.43 7.45 -1.34
CA HIS A 32 7.80 7.32 -1.81
C HIS A 32 8.63 6.34 -0.96
N GLU A 33 8.41 6.30 0.35
CA GLU A 33 9.06 5.30 1.22
C GLU A 33 8.59 3.88 0.89
N ALA A 34 7.29 3.70 0.60
CA ALA A 34 6.77 2.41 0.14
C ALA A 34 7.42 1.99 -1.19
N VAL A 35 7.51 2.92 -2.16
CA VAL A 35 8.19 2.72 -3.45
C VAL A 35 9.67 2.37 -3.24
N ALA A 36 10.38 3.10 -2.38
CA ALA A 36 11.79 2.85 -2.07
C ALA A 36 12.00 1.49 -1.39
N ARG A 37 11.08 1.07 -0.51
CA ARG A 37 11.12 -0.26 0.13
C ARG A 37 11.01 -1.39 -0.91
N VAL A 38 10.07 -1.26 -1.84
CA VAL A 38 9.90 -2.22 -2.95
C VAL A 38 11.17 -2.26 -3.83
N ALA A 39 11.69 -1.11 -4.22
CA ALA A 39 12.91 -1.04 -5.02
C ALA A 39 14.11 -1.69 -4.32
N ARG A 40 14.28 -1.45 -3.02
CA ARG A 40 15.35 -2.07 -2.22
C ARG A 40 15.21 -3.59 -2.16
N ALA A 41 14.00 -4.11 -1.96
CA ALA A 41 13.76 -5.55 -1.93
C ALA A 41 14.15 -6.22 -3.26
N ILE A 42 13.92 -5.56 -4.41
CA ILE A 42 14.36 -6.07 -5.72
C ILE A 42 15.88 -6.07 -5.85
N VAL A 43 16.58 -5.03 -5.33
CA VAL A 43 18.06 -5.02 -5.25
C VAL A 43 18.57 -6.18 -4.42
N GLU A 44 17.86 -6.55 -3.36
CA GLU A 44 18.15 -7.70 -2.50
C GLU A 44 17.69 -9.04 -3.11
N GLU A 45 17.50 -9.11 -4.44
CA GLU A 45 17.13 -10.30 -5.21
C GLU A 45 15.76 -10.92 -4.87
N LYS A 46 14.86 -10.19 -4.22
CA LYS A 46 13.47 -10.61 -3.99
C LYS A 46 12.66 -10.34 -5.26
N THR A 47 12.71 -11.26 -6.20
CA THR A 47 12.18 -11.07 -7.57
C THR A 47 10.92 -11.86 -7.87
N ARG A 48 10.42 -12.65 -6.91
CA ARG A 48 9.09 -13.27 -6.98
C ARG A 48 8.09 -12.40 -6.24
N ILE A 49 7.11 -11.91 -6.96
CA ILE A 49 6.17 -10.92 -6.47
C ILE A 49 4.79 -11.55 -6.39
N ILE A 50 4.10 -11.37 -5.27
CA ILE A 50 2.66 -11.54 -5.15
C ILE A 50 2.09 -10.12 -5.18
N ASP A 51 1.44 -9.76 -6.28
CA ASP A 51 0.77 -8.48 -6.51
C ASP A 51 -0.71 -8.69 -6.22
N LEU A 52 -1.22 -8.06 -5.16
CA LEU A 52 -2.58 -8.24 -4.67
C LEU A 52 -3.41 -6.97 -4.80
N ASP A 53 -4.60 -7.13 -5.37
CA ASP A 53 -5.65 -6.12 -5.42
C ASP A 53 -6.88 -6.65 -4.66
N LEU A 54 -7.44 -5.84 -3.77
CA LEU A 54 -8.60 -6.22 -2.97
C LEU A 54 -9.87 -5.69 -3.63
N ALA A 55 -10.89 -6.55 -3.74
CA ALA A 55 -12.15 -6.18 -4.39
C ALA A 55 -12.99 -5.28 -3.49
N SER A 56 -13.26 -4.03 -3.95
CA SER A 56 -14.15 -3.08 -3.26
C SER A 56 -13.91 -3.03 -1.74
N TYR A 57 -12.65 -2.99 -1.34
CA TYR A 57 -12.23 -3.19 0.04
C TYR A 57 -12.97 -2.28 1.02
N PHE A 58 -13.02 -0.96 0.76
CA PHE A 58 -13.65 0.01 1.66
C PHE A 58 -15.16 -0.21 1.83
N ASP A 59 -15.82 -0.76 0.82
CA ASP A 59 -17.26 -1.03 0.83
C ASP A 59 -17.61 -2.35 1.54
N ASN A 60 -16.61 -3.21 1.75
CA ASN A 60 -16.79 -4.55 2.30
C ASN A 60 -16.31 -4.71 3.76
N VAL A 61 -15.74 -3.69 4.38
CA VAL A 61 -15.27 -3.73 5.77
C VAL A 61 -16.41 -4.10 6.71
N GLN A 62 -16.28 -5.21 7.44
CA GLN A 62 -17.25 -5.63 8.45
C GLN A 62 -17.08 -4.78 9.71
N HIS A 63 -18.14 -4.06 10.13
CA HIS A 63 -18.07 -3.09 11.25
C HIS A 63 -17.66 -3.72 12.58
N SER A 64 -18.03 -5.00 12.82
CA SER A 64 -17.73 -5.69 14.07
C SER A 64 -16.23 -5.80 14.33
N LEU A 65 -15.42 -6.07 13.30
CA LEU A 65 -13.98 -6.30 13.46
C LEU A 65 -13.20 -5.04 13.91
N PRO A 66 -13.30 -3.87 13.24
CA PRO A 66 -12.61 -2.67 13.71
C PRO A 66 -13.17 -2.21 15.07
N LEU A 67 -14.48 -2.35 15.32
CA LEU A 67 -15.08 -2.01 16.62
C LEU A 67 -14.54 -2.88 17.75
N GLU A 68 -14.40 -4.19 17.53
CA GLU A 68 -13.81 -5.11 18.51
C GLU A 68 -12.35 -4.74 18.80
N LYS A 69 -11.57 -4.44 17.76
CA LYS A 69 -10.17 -4.02 17.93
C LYS A 69 -10.04 -2.72 18.72
N VAL A 70 -10.93 -1.76 18.47
CA VAL A 70 -10.95 -0.52 19.25
C VAL A 70 -11.36 -0.80 20.71
N ALA A 71 -12.42 -1.56 20.94
CA ALA A 71 -12.91 -1.90 22.27
C ALA A 71 -11.88 -2.59 23.15
N ARG A 72 -10.97 -3.36 22.57
CA ARG A 72 -9.86 -4.01 23.32
C ARG A 72 -8.84 -3.03 23.93
N ARG A 73 -8.75 -1.82 23.39
CA ARG A 73 -7.73 -0.82 23.79
C ARG A 73 -8.35 0.43 24.39
N VAL A 74 -9.60 0.72 24.03
CA VAL A 74 -10.31 1.93 24.44
C VAL A 74 -11.56 1.51 25.18
N HIS A 75 -11.51 1.66 26.52
CA HIS A 75 -12.63 1.34 27.41
C HIS A 75 -13.48 2.58 27.67
N ASP A 76 -14.10 3.12 26.61
CA ASP A 76 -14.94 4.33 26.64
C ASP A 76 -16.20 4.12 25.78
N ASP A 77 -17.33 4.05 26.45
CA ASP A 77 -18.60 3.78 25.80
C ASP A 77 -19.06 4.92 24.87
N ALA A 78 -18.71 6.17 25.18
CA ALA A 78 -19.05 7.31 24.35
C ALA A 78 -18.27 7.28 23.04
N VAL A 79 -16.98 6.98 23.09
CA VAL A 79 -16.14 6.76 21.89
C VAL A 79 -16.68 5.61 21.06
N MET A 80 -17.01 4.48 21.69
CA MET A 80 -17.55 3.31 20.99
C MET A 80 -18.91 3.60 20.36
N HIS A 81 -19.77 4.37 21.05
CA HIS A 81 -21.05 4.80 20.51
C HIS A 81 -20.89 5.67 19.25
N LEU A 82 -20.03 6.68 19.32
CA LEU A 82 -19.73 7.56 18.18
C LEU A 82 -19.18 6.78 16.97
N LEU A 83 -18.26 5.84 17.19
CA LEU A 83 -17.74 4.99 16.12
C LEU A 83 -18.83 4.13 15.47
N LYS A 84 -19.71 3.54 16.29
CA LYS A 84 -20.86 2.77 15.80
C LYS A 84 -21.80 3.63 14.95
N MET A 85 -22.08 4.87 15.36
CA MET A 85 -22.91 5.79 14.57
C MET A 85 -22.26 6.14 13.22
N ILE A 86 -20.95 6.44 13.22
CA ILE A 86 -20.20 6.75 11.99
C ILE A 86 -20.23 5.58 11.01
N LEU A 87 -20.01 4.37 11.49
CA LEU A 87 -20.03 3.17 10.65
C LEU A 87 -21.45 2.84 10.17
N LYS A 88 -22.46 2.96 11.02
CA LYS A 88 -23.87 2.75 10.62
C LYS A 88 -24.34 3.69 9.51
N ALA A 89 -23.77 4.89 9.42
CA ALA A 89 -24.11 5.84 8.35
C ALA A 89 -23.75 5.34 6.95
N THR A 90 -22.88 4.33 6.82
CA THR A 90 -22.53 3.67 5.54
C THR A 90 -23.41 2.44 5.23
N GLY A 91 -24.28 2.05 6.14
CA GLY A 91 -25.13 0.86 5.98
C GLY A 91 -24.72 -0.29 6.88
N LYS A 92 -24.84 -1.53 6.40
CA LYS A 92 -24.54 -2.75 7.18
C LYS A 92 -23.05 -3.10 7.20
N LYS A 93 -22.27 -2.60 6.24
CA LYS A 93 -20.83 -2.80 6.07
C LYS A 93 -20.22 -1.60 5.37
N GLY A 94 -18.88 -1.59 5.29
CA GLY A 94 -18.11 -0.54 4.65
C GLY A 94 -17.70 0.57 5.61
N VAL A 95 -16.78 1.40 5.15
CA VAL A 95 -16.37 2.63 5.84
C VAL A 95 -16.64 3.83 4.95
N PRO A 96 -16.99 5.02 5.53
CA PRO A 96 -17.33 6.19 4.73
C PRO A 96 -16.19 6.54 3.76
N GLN A 97 -16.46 6.52 2.45
CA GLN A 97 -15.47 6.98 1.47
C GLN A 97 -15.26 8.49 1.64
N GLY A 98 -14.01 8.93 1.77
CA GLY A 98 -13.67 10.32 2.10
C GLY A 98 -13.82 10.70 3.59
N GLY A 99 -14.25 9.78 4.45
CA GLY A 99 -14.30 9.99 5.90
C GLY A 99 -12.91 10.13 6.51
N VAL A 100 -12.70 11.11 7.38
CA VAL A 100 -11.40 11.41 8.00
C VAL A 100 -10.87 10.25 8.84
N ILE A 101 -11.75 9.46 9.49
CA ILE A 101 -11.38 8.31 10.32
C ILE A 101 -11.27 7.00 9.53
N SER A 102 -11.84 6.93 8.32
CA SER A 102 -11.91 5.71 7.53
C SER A 102 -10.54 5.08 7.22
N PRO A 103 -9.49 5.85 6.92
CA PRO A 103 -8.15 5.30 6.73
C PRO A 103 -7.60 4.59 7.97
N LEU A 104 -7.84 5.13 9.17
CA LEU A 104 -7.42 4.51 10.42
C LEU A 104 -8.14 3.17 10.63
N LEU A 105 -9.47 3.15 10.47
CA LEU A 105 -10.28 1.93 10.60
C LEU A 105 -9.88 0.86 9.57
N SER A 106 -9.58 1.29 8.34
CA SER A 106 -9.05 0.44 7.28
C SER A 106 -7.71 -0.19 7.65
N ASN A 107 -6.78 0.60 8.17
CA ASN A 107 -5.49 0.08 8.62
C ASN A 107 -5.64 -0.89 9.81
N LEU A 108 -6.52 -0.60 10.75
CA LEU A 108 -6.85 -1.52 11.85
C LEU A 108 -7.38 -2.85 11.33
N TYR A 109 -8.22 -2.82 10.31
CA TYR A 109 -8.82 -4.01 9.72
C TYR A 109 -7.76 -4.93 9.10
N LEU A 110 -6.83 -4.38 8.30
CA LEU A 110 -5.78 -5.14 7.62
C LEU A 110 -4.54 -5.44 8.47
N ASN A 111 -4.46 -4.90 9.69
CA ASN A 111 -3.28 -5.09 10.54
C ASN A 111 -2.99 -6.56 10.88
N GLU A 112 -4.01 -7.44 10.86
CA GLU A 112 -3.80 -8.89 11.04
C GLU A 112 -2.96 -9.48 9.90
N VAL A 113 -3.26 -9.06 8.66
CA VAL A 113 -2.50 -9.48 7.48
C VAL A 113 -1.08 -8.93 7.56
N ASP A 114 -0.92 -7.66 7.96
CA ASP A 114 0.41 -7.07 8.16
C ASP A 114 1.22 -7.82 9.21
N ARG A 115 0.61 -8.21 10.34
CA ARG A 115 1.25 -9.02 11.39
C ARG A 115 1.69 -10.39 10.90
N MET A 116 0.86 -11.05 10.10
CA MET A 116 1.21 -12.33 9.50
C MET A 116 2.42 -12.18 8.56
N LEU A 117 2.44 -11.13 7.73
CA LEU A 117 3.54 -10.86 6.83
C LEU A 117 4.81 -10.46 7.58
N GLU A 118 4.73 -9.62 8.62
CA GLU A 118 5.88 -9.25 9.45
C GLU A 118 6.46 -10.49 10.14
N LYS A 119 5.62 -11.38 10.66
CA LYS A 119 6.05 -12.66 11.20
C LYS A 119 6.77 -13.52 10.16
N ALA A 120 6.32 -13.52 8.89
CA ALA A 120 7.02 -14.22 7.82
C ALA A 120 8.38 -13.59 7.51
N VAL A 121 8.48 -12.26 7.54
CA VAL A 121 9.75 -11.54 7.42
C VAL A 121 10.70 -11.95 8.55
N ASP A 122 10.26 -11.91 9.81
CA ASP A 122 11.10 -12.23 10.97
C ASP A 122 11.52 -13.70 11.01
N THR A 123 10.59 -14.62 10.72
CA THR A 123 10.88 -16.06 10.69
C THR A 123 11.90 -16.43 9.61
N THR A 124 11.94 -15.68 8.51
CA THR A 124 12.88 -15.91 7.40
C THR A 124 14.16 -15.09 7.51
N ARG A 125 14.32 -14.33 8.60
CA ARG A 125 15.49 -13.48 8.84
C ARG A 125 16.75 -14.32 9.08
N ARG A 126 17.80 -13.97 8.35
CA ARG A 126 19.15 -14.53 8.52
C ARG A 126 20.14 -13.39 8.64
N GLY A 127 20.49 -13.03 9.86
CA GLY A 127 21.30 -11.85 10.13
C GLY A 127 20.60 -10.57 9.65
N LYS A 128 21.19 -9.85 8.71
CA LYS A 128 20.63 -8.63 8.11
C LYS A 128 19.70 -8.90 6.90
N SER A 129 19.70 -10.12 6.36
CA SER A 129 18.90 -10.49 5.19
C SER A 129 17.59 -11.17 5.61
N THR A 130 16.55 -10.99 4.81
CA THR A 130 15.26 -11.66 4.94
C THR A 130 14.86 -12.25 3.59
N ASN A 131 14.14 -13.38 3.58
CA ASN A 131 13.69 -13.98 2.33
C ASN A 131 12.36 -13.37 1.85
N VAL A 132 11.70 -12.61 2.70
CA VAL A 132 10.42 -11.94 2.40
C VAL A 132 10.53 -10.46 2.74
N GLN A 133 9.92 -9.62 1.93
CA GLN A 133 9.58 -8.23 2.23
C GLN A 133 8.17 -7.96 1.73
N TYR A 134 7.51 -6.96 2.29
CA TYR A 134 6.22 -6.50 1.77
C TYR A 134 6.08 -4.99 1.90
N ALA A 135 5.21 -4.42 1.09
CA ALA A 135 4.77 -3.05 1.21
C ALA A 135 3.25 -2.99 0.95
N ARG A 136 2.53 -2.36 1.87
CA ARG A 136 1.10 -2.09 1.74
C ARG A 136 0.84 -0.59 1.81
N TYR A 137 0.03 -0.10 0.89
CA TYR A 137 -0.47 1.26 0.91
C TYR A 137 -2.00 1.23 0.75
N ALA A 138 -2.73 1.32 1.84
CA ALA A 138 -4.16 1.05 1.91
C ALA A 138 -4.49 -0.39 1.49
N ASP A 139 -5.22 -0.56 0.40
CA ASP A 139 -5.60 -1.82 -0.24
C ASP A 139 -4.57 -2.35 -1.25
N ASP A 140 -3.67 -1.49 -1.74
CA ASP A 140 -2.60 -1.82 -2.68
C ASP A 140 -1.45 -2.53 -1.94
N MET A 141 -1.22 -3.82 -2.22
CA MET A 141 -0.27 -4.65 -1.48
C MET A 141 0.62 -5.48 -2.40
N VAL A 142 1.93 -5.44 -2.13
CA VAL A 142 2.91 -6.28 -2.81
C VAL A 142 3.78 -7.02 -1.81
N ILE A 143 3.97 -8.31 -2.06
CA ILE A 143 4.88 -9.17 -1.29
C ILE A 143 6.00 -9.63 -2.22
N LEU A 144 7.23 -9.41 -1.80
CA LEU A 144 8.43 -9.73 -2.55
C LEU A 144 9.17 -10.87 -1.84
N ILE A 145 9.48 -11.92 -2.58
CA ILE A 145 10.06 -13.15 -2.06
C ILE A 145 11.34 -13.47 -2.85
N ASP A 146 12.33 -13.99 -2.14
CA ASP A 146 13.57 -14.43 -2.73
C ASP A 146 13.36 -15.48 -3.84
N ALA A 147 14.10 -15.33 -4.93
CA ALA A 147 13.98 -16.18 -6.11
C ALA A 147 14.73 -17.51 -6.01
N GLU A 148 15.38 -17.82 -4.91
CA GLU A 148 16.05 -19.10 -4.75
C GLU A 148 15.03 -20.28 -4.73
N ARG A 149 15.39 -21.41 -5.35
CA ARG A 149 14.52 -22.61 -5.40
C ARG A 149 14.08 -23.09 -4.02
N ARG A 150 14.96 -22.95 -3.02
CA ARG A 150 14.62 -23.27 -1.62
C ARG A 150 13.49 -22.40 -1.05
N SER A 151 13.10 -21.31 -1.72
CA SER A 151 12.02 -20.41 -1.33
C SER A 151 10.69 -20.70 -2.04
N ASP A 152 10.59 -21.73 -2.89
CA ASP A 152 9.36 -22.08 -3.63
C ASP A 152 8.19 -22.42 -2.69
N TRP A 153 8.47 -23.14 -1.61
CA TRP A 153 7.48 -23.48 -0.60
C TRP A 153 6.94 -22.21 0.10
N LEU A 154 7.78 -21.18 0.24
CA LEU A 154 7.45 -19.95 0.95
C LEU A 154 6.41 -19.13 0.17
N VAL A 155 6.52 -19.08 -1.16
CA VAL A 155 5.51 -18.45 -2.03
C VAL A 155 4.15 -19.11 -1.84
N LYS A 156 4.11 -20.45 -1.87
CA LYS A 156 2.87 -21.21 -1.66
C LYS A 156 2.31 -21.01 -0.24
N ALA A 157 3.17 -21.02 0.77
CA ALA A 157 2.77 -20.87 2.17
C ALA A 157 2.21 -19.47 2.44
N ILE A 158 2.85 -18.41 1.93
CA ILE A 158 2.37 -17.03 2.07
C ILE A 158 1.05 -16.85 1.34
N ASN A 159 0.94 -17.31 0.09
CA ASN A 159 -0.30 -17.17 -0.68
C ASN A 159 -1.47 -17.89 0.01
N ARG A 160 -1.26 -19.11 0.55
CA ARG A 160 -2.27 -19.83 1.32
C ARG A 160 -2.70 -19.04 2.56
N ARG A 161 -1.75 -18.56 3.37
CA ARG A 161 -2.05 -17.79 4.59
C ARG A 161 -2.77 -16.48 4.30
N LEU A 162 -2.38 -15.78 3.23
CA LEU A 162 -3.08 -14.57 2.80
C LEU A 162 -4.55 -14.86 2.51
N ARG A 163 -4.85 -15.95 1.77
CA ARG A 163 -6.23 -16.37 1.49
C ARG A 163 -7.00 -16.74 2.75
N GLU A 164 -6.36 -17.47 3.67
CA GLU A 164 -6.94 -17.82 4.97
C GLU A 164 -7.28 -16.58 5.81
N ASP A 165 -6.38 -15.61 5.89
CA ASP A 165 -6.57 -14.39 6.68
C ASP A 165 -7.57 -13.44 6.01
N PHE A 166 -7.54 -13.28 4.69
CA PHE A 166 -8.58 -12.52 3.99
C PHE A 166 -9.97 -13.16 4.11
N ALA A 167 -10.06 -14.51 4.08
CA ALA A 167 -11.32 -15.21 4.31
C ALA A 167 -11.87 -14.92 5.73
N LYS A 168 -11.02 -14.96 6.77
CA LYS A 168 -11.42 -14.59 8.15
C LYS A 168 -11.91 -13.14 8.24
N LEU A 169 -11.25 -12.25 7.52
CA LEU A 169 -11.61 -10.84 7.42
C LEU A 169 -12.79 -10.60 6.47
N ARG A 170 -13.30 -11.62 5.78
CA ARG A 170 -14.33 -11.49 4.74
C ARG A 170 -13.97 -10.45 3.67
N VAL A 171 -12.70 -10.40 3.30
CA VAL A 171 -12.17 -9.57 2.23
C VAL A 171 -11.96 -10.44 0.99
N GLU A 172 -12.47 -10.00 -0.14
CA GLU A 172 -12.32 -10.71 -1.39
C GLU A 172 -11.09 -10.21 -2.14
N ILE A 173 -10.29 -11.16 -2.64
CA ILE A 173 -9.17 -10.87 -3.54
C ILE A 173 -9.74 -10.72 -4.95
N ASN A 174 -9.36 -9.66 -5.63
CA ASN A 174 -9.67 -9.49 -7.05
C ASN A 174 -8.73 -10.39 -7.87
N GLU A 175 -9.19 -11.58 -8.21
CA GLU A 175 -8.37 -12.60 -8.92
C GLU A 175 -7.93 -12.12 -10.31
N ASP A 176 -8.73 -11.29 -11.00
CA ASP A 176 -8.40 -10.78 -12.33
C ASP A 176 -7.24 -9.79 -12.32
N LYS A 177 -7.07 -9.07 -11.21
CA LYS A 177 -6.00 -8.08 -11.04
C LYS A 177 -4.84 -8.58 -10.19
N SER A 178 -5.08 -9.59 -9.35
CA SER A 178 -4.04 -10.18 -8.52
C SER A 178 -3.24 -11.20 -9.33
N ARG A 179 -1.92 -11.15 -9.20
CA ARG A 179 -1.05 -12.03 -9.99
C ARG A 179 0.26 -12.33 -9.29
N MET A 180 0.85 -13.44 -9.70
CA MET A 180 2.22 -13.80 -9.34
C MET A 180 3.15 -13.41 -10.48
N VAL A 181 4.18 -12.64 -10.18
CA VAL A 181 5.12 -12.08 -11.16
C VAL A 181 6.54 -12.55 -10.84
N ASP A 182 7.27 -12.98 -11.84
CA ASP A 182 8.70 -13.32 -11.74
C ASP A 182 9.55 -12.33 -12.57
N LEU A 183 10.17 -11.40 -11.87
CA LEU A 183 11.02 -10.39 -12.52
C LEU A 183 12.26 -10.97 -13.20
N LYS A 184 12.70 -12.21 -12.86
CA LYS A 184 13.80 -12.89 -13.57
C LYS A 184 13.38 -13.39 -14.94
N LYS A 185 12.07 -13.58 -15.17
CA LYS A 185 11.52 -13.94 -16.48
C LYS A 185 11.20 -12.73 -17.36
N GLY A 186 11.55 -11.53 -16.93
CA GLY A 186 11.29 -10.28 -17.67
C GLY A 186 9.88 -9.72 -17.48
N GLU A 187 9.10 -10.28 -16.55
CA GLU A 187 7.78 -9.75 -16.21
C GLU A 187 7.89 -8.43 -15.46
N SER A 188 6.79 -7.68 -15.39
CA SER A 188 6.70 -6.42 -14.63
C SER A 188 5.43 -6.39 -13.78
N PHE A 189 5.45 -5.60 -12.73
CA PHE A 189 4.28 -5.31 -11.89
C PHE A 189 4.16 -3.82 -11.61
N THR A 190 3.03 -3.42 -11.04
CA THR A 190 2.78 -2.01 -10.74
C THR A 190 2.39 -1.84 -9.28
N PHE A 191 3.01 -0.85 -8.62
CA PHE A 191 2.66 -0.49 -7.25
C PHE A 191 2.70 1.04 -7.10
N ARG A 192 1.68 1.63 -6.50
CA ARG A 192 1.52 3.08 -6.29
C ARG A 192 1.70 3.93 -7.55
N GLY A 193 1.33 3.37 -8.70
CA GLY A 193 1.43 4.08 -9.98
C GLY A 193 2.81 4.09 -10.61
N PHE A 194 3.74 3.32 -10.06
CA PHE A 194 5.03 2.99 -10.68
C PHE A 194 4.99 1.59 -11.26
N GLU A 195 5.61 1.42 -12.41
CA GLU A 195 5.89 0.13 -13.01
C GLU A 195 7.30 -0.31 -12.62
N TYR A 196 7.43 -1.54 -12.13
CA TYR A 196 8.69 -2.15 -11.71
C TYR A 196 9.05 -3.29 -12.64
N ARG A 197 10.32 -3.33 -13.04
CA ARG A 197 10.92 -4.43 -13.77
C ARG A 197 12.39 -4.57 -13.40
N ARG A 198 12.97 -5.73 -13.69
CA ARG A 198 14.39 -5.97 -13.51
C ARG A 198 15.10 -5.73 -14.83
N ILE A 199 16.13 -4.90 -14.81
CA ILE A 199 17.01 -4.68 -15.96
C ILE A 199 18.36 -5.29 -15.62
N LEU A 200 18.91 -6.09 -16.55
CA LEU A 200 20.27 -6.60 -16.44
C LEU A 200 21.24 -5.48 -16.87
N SER A 201 22.16 -5.12 -15.96
CA SER A 201 23.26 -4.22 -16.32
C SER A 201 24.29 -4.98 -17.17
N PHE A 202 25.18 -4.25 -17.86
CA PHE A 202 26.27 -4.83 -18.64
C PHE A 202 27.14 -5.84 -17.85
N ARG A 203 27.20 -5.70 -16.52
CA ARG A 203 27.88 -6.65 -15.60
C ARG A 203 26.98 -7.77 -15.11
N GLN A 204 25.88 -8.08 -15.79
CA GLN A 204 24.88 -9.10 -15.43
C GLN A 204 24.26 -8.97 -14.03
N LYS A 205 24.50 -7.87 -13.32
CA LYS A 205 23.83 -7.58 -12.06
C LYS A 205 22.44 -7.00 -12.35
N GLY A 206 21.40 -7.67 -11.86
CA GLY A 206 20.05 -7.18 -11.96
C GLY A 206 19.88 -5.89 -11.14
N ARG A 207 19.34 -4.85 -11.76
CA ARG A 207 18.95 -3.61 -11.08
C ARG A 207 17.46 -3.40 -11.20
N PRO A 208 16.81 -2.91 -10.16
CA PRO A 208 15.42 -2.50 -10.27
C PRO A 208 15.37 -1.29 -11.22
N TYR A 209 14.45 -1.35 -12.13
CA TYR A 209 14.00 -0.19 -12.88
C TYR A 209 12.56 0.07 -12.49
N TYR A 210 12.27 1.27 -12.03
CA TYR A 210 10.92 1.70 -11.76
C TYR A 210 10.69 3.10 -12.32
N ALA A 211 9.56 3.27 -12.97
CA ALA A 211 9.16 4.53 -13.59
C ALA A 211 7.66 4.74 -13.40
N PRO A 212 7.20 6.01 -13.37
CA PRO A 212 5.77 6.28 -13.40
C PRO A 212 5.13 5.62 -14.63
N LYS A 213 3.91 5.05 -14.47
CA LYS A 213 3.15 4.46 -15.57
C LYS A 213 3.08 5.42 -16.76
N MET A 214 3.18 4.90 -17.98
CA MET A 214 3.11 5.70 -19.22
C MET A 214 1.94 6.67 -19.23
N LYS A 215 0.73 6.23 -18.85
CA LYS A 215 -0.46 7.09 -18.77
C LYS A 215 -0.23 8.35 -17.89
N LYS A 216 0.44 8.20 -16.73
CA LYS A 216 0.75 9.34 -15.85
C LYS A 216 1.80 10.26 -16.46
N ARG A 217 2.80 9.70 -17.14
CA ARG A 217 3.83 10.47 -17.84
C ARG A 217 3.24 11.26 -19.00
N THR A 218 2.40 10.62 -19.81
CA THR A 218 1.69 11.29 -20.92
C THR A 218 0.83 12.44 -20.41
N ALA A 219 0.02 12.22 -19.36
CA ALA A 219 -0.80 13.26 -18.76
C ALA A 219 0.03 14.45 -18.24
N LEU A 220 1.21 14.20 -17.64
CA LEU A 220 2.12 15.27 -17.24
C LEU A 220 2.64 16.03 -18.44
N TYR A 221 3.09 15.35 -19.50
CA TYR A 221 3.56 15.99 -20.72
C TYR A 221 2.48 16.84 -21.41
N GLU A 222 1.25 16.37 -21.42
CA GLU A 222 0.11 17.12 -21.97
C GLU A 222 -0.14 18.42 -21.18
N LYS A 223 -0.16 18.33 -19.83
CA LYS A 223 -0.27 19.52 -18.99
C LYS A 223 0.86 20.51 -19.23
N LEU A 224 2.10 20.05 -19.30
CA LEU A 224 3.25 20.94 -19.57
C LEU A 224 3.15 21.58 -20.96
N ARG A 225 2.77 20.80 -21.99
CA ARG A 225 2.56 21.33 -23.34
C ARG A 225 1.47 22.40 -23.37
N GLU A 226 0.40 22.21 -22.62
CA GLU A 226 -0.68 23.20 -22.53
C GLU A 226 -0.19 24.49 -21.92
N VAL A 227 0.56 24.44 -20.81
CA VAL A 227 1.16 25.63 -20.19
C VAL A 227 2.07 26.36 -21.20
N PHE A 228 2.93 25.64 -21.91
CA PHE A 228 3.80 26.23 -22.91
C PHE A 228 3.02 26.88 -24.05
N ARG A 229 1.98 26.24 -24.57
CA ARG A 229 1.13 26.83 -25.64
C ARG A 229 0.44 28.12 -25.21
N GLN A 230 -0.07 28.15 -23.98
CA GLN A 230 -0.82 29.30 -23.46
C GLN A 230 0.08 30.49 -23.13
N HIS A 231 1.38 30.24 -22.88
CA HIS A 231 2.30 31.23 -22.36
C HIS A 231 3.56 31.43 -23.22
N VAL A 232 3.48 31.16 -24.53
CA VAL A 232 4.63 31.25 -25.47
C VAL A 232 5.30 32.61 -25.45
N SER A 233 4.53 33.70 -25.32
CA SER A 233 5.01 35.08 -25.34
C SER A 233 5.24 35.68 -23.94
N TRP A 234 5.12 34.88 -22.88
CA TRP A 234 5.26 35.38 -21.52
C TRP A 234 6.71 35.34 -21.05
N PRO A 235 7.10 36.22 -20.09
CA PRO A 235 8.41 36.12 -19.46
C PRO A 235 8.67 34.73 -18.85
N ILE A 236 9.92 34.27 -18.98
CA ILE A 236 10.28 32.89 -18.58
C ILE A 236 10.04 32.66 -17.09
N GLU A 237 10.21 33.65 -16.25
CA GLU A 237 9.96 33.55 -14.79
C GLU A 237 8.50 33.20 -14.50
N VAL A 238 7.56 33.77 -15.27
CA VAL A 238 6.14 33.49 -15.12
C VAL A 238 5.81 32.07 -15.59
N VAL A 239 6.40 31.60 -16.67
CA VAL A 239 6.24 30.24 -17.17
C VAL A 239 6.78 29.24 -16.13
N ILE A 240 7.96 29.50 -15.57
CA ILE A 240 8.54 28.67 -14.50
C ILE A 240 7.65 28.63 -13.27
N ALA A 241 7.09 29.76 -12.85
CA ALA A 241 6.15 29.82 -11.72
C ALA A 241 4.88 28.98 -11.95
N LYS A 242 4.42 28.86 -13.19
CA LYS A 242 3.28 28.01 -13.57
C LYS A 242 3.63 26.51 -13.62
N ILE A 243 4.85 26.17 -14.03
CA ILE A 243 5.30 24.78 -14.18
C ILE A 243 5.67 24.17 -12.82
N ASN A 244 6.30 24.92 -11.94
CA ASN A 244 6.78 24.41 -10.65
C ASN A 244 5.70 23.71 -9.79
N PRO A 245 4.46 24.23 -9.66
CA PRO A 245 3.39 23.51 -8.95
C PRO A 245 3.03 22.17 -9.60
N ILE A 246 3.05 22.12 -10.95
CA ILE A 246 2.74 20.87 -11.71
C ILE A 246 3.82 19.81 -11.48
N LEU A 247 5.09 20.22 -11.37
CA LEU A 247 6.22 19.32 -11.15
C LEU A 247 6.34 18.86 -9.68
N ARG A 248 5.87 19.68 -8.75
CA ARG A 248 5.92 19.35 -7.31
C ARG A 248 4.76 18.48 -6.85
N GLY A 249 3.64 18.43 -7.57
CA GLY A 249 2.46 17.61 -7.32
C GLY A 249 1.35 18.33 -6.59
#